data_9d194834dfbc01d95e8f5fe9470dc92c
#
_entry.id   9d194834dfbc01d95e8f5fe9470dc92c
#
_cell.length_a   1.000
_cell.length_b   1.000
_cell.length_c   1.000
_cell.angle_alpha   90.00
_cell.angle_beta   90.00
_cell.angle_gamma   90.00
#
_symmetry.space_group_name_H-M   'P 1'
#
loop_
_entity.id
_entity.type
_entity.pdbx_description
1 polymer ?
#
loop_
_entity_poly.entity_id
_entity_poly.type
_entity_poly.pdbx_seq_one_letter_code
_entity_poly.pdbx_strand_id
1 'polypeptide(L)'
;MRRFPELIAVFLMVALASCGGAMDGITGGGGGGGGGGGGGGGGGGTSNSVTVADNSYTPSSITVPKRTTVTWKWAAGATLHSVTFDDGATSSRIASGSFSRTFDDAGTFPYHCNVHGLSMSGSVTVQ
;
A
#
# COMPACT_ATOMS: atom_id res chain seq x y z
N MET A 1 -25.71 25.63 -31.32
CA MET A 1 -26.50 25.20 -30.16
C MET A 1 -26.79 23.71 -30.31
N ARG A 2 -26.04 22.86 -29.69
CA ARG A 2 -26.31 21.41 -29.63
C ARG A 2 -26.32 21.00 -28.17
N ARG A 3 -27.48 20.60 -27.69
CA ARG A 3 -27.75 20.12 -26.34
C ARG A 3 -27.37 18.63 -26.29
N PHE A 4 -26.53 18.23 -25.34
CA PHE A 4 -26.29 16.84 -25.01
C PHE A 4 -27.23 16.44 -23.87
N PRO A 5 -27.96 15.34 -23.98
CA PRO A 5 -28.77 14.85 -22.88
C PRO A 5 -27.91 14.06 -21.90
N GLU A 6 -28.05 14.41 -20.65
CA GLU A 6 -27.50 13.68 -19.51
C GLU A 6 -28.22 12.32 -19.39
N LEU A 7 -27.44 11.24 -19.46
CA LEU A 7 -27.90 9.91 -19.08
C LEU A 7 -27.52 9.66 -17.62
N ILE A 8 -28.49 9.85 -16.75
CA ILE A 8 -28.44 9.46 -15.35
C ILE A 8 -28.60 7.94 -15.29
N ALA A 9 -27.50 7.22 -15.05
CA ALA A 9 -27.54 5.80 -14.73
C ALA A 9 -27.71 5.62 -13.23
N VAL A 10 -28.93 5.33 -12.82
CA VAL A 10 -29.26 4.90 -11.46
C VAL A 10 -28.82 3.45 -11.31
N PHE A 11 -27.74 3.21 -10.56
CA PHE A 11 -27.37 1.86 -10.13
C PHE A 11 -28.08 1.51 -8.82
N LEU A 12 -29.05 0.62 -8.96
CA LEU A 12 -29.76 -0.01 -7.86
C LEU A 12 -28.82 -1.01 -7.15
N MET A 13 -28.44 -0.71 -5.91
CA MET A 13 -27.74 -1.66 -5.06
C MET A 13 -28.71 -2.70 -4.52
N VAL A 14 -28.50 -3.94 -4.90
CA VAL A 14 -29.11 -5.10 -4.24
C VAL A 14 -28.14 -5.62 -3.21
N ALA A 15 -28.44 -5.43 -1.95
CA ALA A 15 -27.77 -6.04 -0.83
C ALA A 15 -28.33 -7.45 -0.64
N LEU A 16 -27.50 -8.47 -0.82
CA LEU A 16 -27.79 -9.83 -0.40
C LEU A 16 -27.00 -10.12 0.89
N ALA A 17 -27.70 -10.04 2.00
CA ALA A 17 -27.25 -10.59 3.27
C ALA A 17 -27.42 -12.10 3.22
N SER A 18 -26.33 -12.85 3.34
CA SER A 18 -26.34 -14.25 3.65
C SER A 18 -25.73 -14.48 5.02
N CYS A 19 -26.61 -14.73 5.95
CA CYS A 19 -26.28 -15.21 7.27
C CYS A 19 -26.28 -16.74 7.20
N GLY A 20 -25.20 -17.38 7.54
CA GLY A 20 -25.10 -18.83 7.64
C GLY A 20 -24.06 -19.18 8.67
N GLY A 21 -24.54 -19.35 9.90
CA GLY A 21 -23.75 -19.91 10.99
C GLY A 21 -23.66 -21.41 10.87
N ALA A 22 -22.54 -21.97 11.32
CA ALA A 22 -22.45 -23.32 11.82
C ALA A 22 -21.37 -23.39 12.86
N MET A 23 -21.80 -23.71 14.04
CA MET A 23 -21.00 -24.21 15.16
C MET A 23 -20.51 -25.61 14.81
N ASP A 24 -19.41 -25.96 15.37
CA ASP A 24 -19.02 -27.17 16.06
C ASP A 24 -17.52 -27.32 15.93
N GLY A 25 -16.81 -27.61 16.93
CA GLY A 25 -16.90 -28.51 17.99
C GLY A 25 -15.51 -28.72 18.54
N ILE A 26 -15.47 -28.56 19.76
CA ILE A 26 -14.55 -28.89 20.82
C ILE A 26 -13.83 -30.22 20.61
N THR A 27 -12.57 -30.23 20.92
CA THR A 27 -11.78 -31.17 21.76
C THR A 27 -10.36 -31.14 21.26
N GLY A 28 -9.39 -30.81 22.03
CA GLY A 28 -8.94 -31.38 23.24
C GLY A 28 -7.53 -31.86 23.05
N GLY A 29 -6.60 -31.39 23.84
CA GLY A 29 -5.43 -32.16 24.18
C GLY A 29 -4.11 -31.76 23.55
N GLY A 30 -3.34 -31.04 24.32
CA GLY A 30 -2.14 -31.65 24.83
C GLY A 30 -0.86 -31.36 24.08
N GLY A 31 -0.01 -30.61 24.70
CA GLY A 31 1.36 -31.00 24.75
C GLY A 31 2.37 -30.30 23.89
N GLY A 32 3.05 -29.36 24.51
CA GLY A 32 4.47 -29.52 24.56
C GLY A 32 5.30 -28.91 23.47
N GLY A 33 6.04 -27.91 23.89
CA GLY A 33 7.43 -27.90 23.53
C GLY A 33 7.85 -26.98 22.43
N GLY A 34 8.33 -25.86 22.85
CA GLY A 34 9.71 -25.51 22.65
C GLY A 34 10.13 -25.18 21.25
N GLY A 35 10.73 -24.12 21.16
CA GLY A 35 11.70 -23.90 20.13
C GLY A 35 11.51 -22.63 19.38
N GLY A 36 12.14 -21.64 19.96
CA GLY A 36 12.46 -20.42 19.27
C GLY A 36 13.15 -20.69 17.96
N GLY A 37 12.77 -20.00 16.99
CA GLY A 37 13.46 -19.89 15.75
C GLY A 37 13.19 -18.52 15.21
N GLY A 38 13.91 -17.54 15.68
CA GLY A 38 13.96 -16.24 15.06
C GLY A 38 14.51 -16.38 13.66
N GLY A 39 13.64 -16.68 12.72
CA GLY A 39 13.95 -16.55 11.33
C GLY A 39 13.57 -15.15 10.89
N GLY A 40 14.48 -14.19 10.91
CA GLY A 40 14.35 -13.00 10.15
C GLY A 40 14.35 -13.31 8.68
N GLY A 41 13.28 -13.92 8.21
CA GLY A 41 13.03 -14.07 6.81
C GLY A 41 12.49 -12.74 6.32
N GLY A 42 13.16 -12.06 5.43
CA GLY A 42 12.60 -11.08 4.57
C GLY A 42 11.48 -11.70 3.76
N GLY A 43 10.36 -11.99 4.43
CA GLY A 43 9.16 -12.36 3.76
C GLY A 43 8.71 -11.15 2.99
N GLY A 44 8.69 -11.25 1.69
CA GLY A 44 7.97 -10.35 0.82
C GLY A 44 6.49 -10.42 1.16
N GLY A 45 6.12 -9.93 2.34
CA GLY A 45 4.75 -9.61 2.61
C GLY A 45 4.34 -8.59 1.57
N THR A 46 3.21 -8.82 0.94
CA THR A 46 2.56 -7.88 0.05
C THR A 46 2.09 -6.68 0.87
N SER A 47 3.05 -5.98 1.46
CA SER A 47 2.77 -4.72 2.11
C SER A 47 2.57 -3.68 1.04
N ASN A 48 1.35 -3.19 0.92
CA ASN A 48 1.04 -2.06 0.06
C ASN A 48 1.19 -0.72 0.79
N SER A 49 1.98 -0.68 1.84
CA SER A 49 2.23 0.51 2.64
C SER A 49 3.72 0.74 2.84
N VAL A 50 4.13 1.99 2.68
CA VAL A 50 5.49 2.46 2.90
C VAL A 50 5.47 3.58 3.94
N THR A 51 6.32 3.49 4.93
CA THR A 51 6.51 4.56 5.91
C THR A 51 7.55 5.56 5.39
N VAL A 52 7.20 6.84 5.42
CA VAL A 52 8.09 7.96 5.10
C VAL A 52 8.61 8.53 6.40
N ALA A 53 9.90 8.39 6.64
CA ALA A 53 10.58 8.94 7.81
C ALA A 53 11.75 9.81 7.35
N ASP A 54 12.43 10.44 8.30
CA ASP A 54 13.56 11.30 7.95
C ASP A 54 14.64 10.51 7.20
N ASN A 55 14.92 10.95 5.98
CA ASN A 55 15.90 10.40 5.05
C ASN A 55 15.66 8.94 4.61
N SER A 56 14.46 8.38 4.80
CA SER A 56 14.19 6.98 4.45
C SER A 56 12.76 6.67 4.08
N TYR A 57 12.60 5.67 3.21
CA TYR A 57 11.35 4.96 2.97
C TYR A 57 11.48 3.53 3.54
N THR A 58 10.48 3.08 4.28
CA THR A 58 10.49 1.74 4.88
C THR A 58 9.18 0.99 4.59
N PRO A 59 9.23 -0.14 3.88
CA PRO A 59 10.39 -0.64 3.14
C PRO A 59 10.75 0.25 1.95
N SER A 60 12.01 0.28 1.54
CA SER A 60 12.46 1.05 0.38
C SER A 60 12.05 0.41 -0.96
N SER A 61 11.82 -0.89 -0.97
CA SER A 61 11.35 -1.63 -2.14
C SER A 61 10.19 -2.54 -1.77
N ILE A 62 9.15 -2.51 -2.58
CA ILE A 62 7.98 -3.39 -2.44
C ILE A 62 7.61 -4.01 -3.78
N THR A 63 7.00 -5.19 -3.71
CA THR A 63 6.46 -5.87 -4.88
C THR A 63 4.96 -6.08 -4.68
N VAL A 64 4.16 -5.67 -5.64
CA VAL A 64 2.70 -5.74 -5.57
C VAL A 64 2.12 -6.27 -6.89
N PRO A 65 0.95 -6.89 -6.88
CA PRO A 65 0.23 -7.23 -8.11
C PRO A 65 -0.33 -5.98 -8.78
N LYS A 66 -0.63 -6.09 -10.07
CA LYS A 66 -1.36 -5.06 -10.82
C LYS A 66 -2.65 -4.64 -10.12
N ARG A 67 -3.06 -3.41 -10.33
CA ARG A 67 -4.25 -2.79 -9.75
C ARG A 67 -4.20 -2.64 -8.23
N THR A 68 -3.01 -2.69 -7.66
CA THR A 68 -2.80 -2.43 -6.24
C THR A 68 -2.59 -0.96 -5.99
N THR A 69 -3.24 -0.44 -4.96
CA THR A 69 -2.97 0.89 -4.44
C THR A 69 -1.92 0.79 -3.34
N VAL A 70 -0.82 1.47 -3.53
CA VAL A 70 0.25 1.63 -2.52
C VAL A 70 0.07 2.95 -1.81
N THR A 71 0.24 2.94 -0.49
CA THR A 71 0.09 4.11 0.36
C THR A 71 1.38 4.43 1.08
N TRP A 72 1.87 5.65 0.93
CA TRP A 72 2.98 6.22 1.71
C TRP A 72 2.41 6.99 2.88
N LYS A 73 2.87 6.67 4.09
CA LYS A 73 2.46 7.31 5.34
C LYS A 73 3.64 7.99 5.99
N TRP A 74 3.50 9.27 6.33
CA TRP A 74 4.53 10.01 7.05
C TRP A 74 4.54 9.58 8.52
N ALA A 75 5.72 9.22 9.01
CA ALA A 75 5.93 8.90 10.41
C ALA A 75 5.69 10.13 11.29
N ALA A 76 5.33 9.90 12.55
CA ALA A 76 5.21 10.99 13.51
C ALA A 76 6.59 11.67 13.72
N GLY A 77 6.62 12.99 13.61
CA GLY A 77 7.84 13.77 13.75
C GLY A 77 8.73 13.84 12.51
N ALA A 78 8.29 13.24 11.39
CA ALA A 78 9.00 13.40 10.12
C ALA A 78 9.05 14.87 9.71
N THR A 79 10.14 15.24 9.04
CA THR A 79 10.29 16.56 8.43
C THR A 79 9.64 16.60 7.05
N LEU A 80 9.84 17.66 6.28
CA LEU A 80 9.27 17.80 4.95
C LEU A 80 9.90 16.79 3.97
N HIS A 81 9.09 15.86 3.48
CA HIS A 81 9.46 14.89 2.46
C HIS A 81 8.41 14.85 1.34
N SER A 82 8.79 14.30 0.20
CA SER A 82 7.87 14.02 -0.91
C SER A 82 8.09 12.61 -1.43
N VAL A 83 7.13 12.09 -2.17
CA VAL A 83 7.26 10.88 -2.99
C VAL A 83 7.15 11.34 -4.43
N THR A 84 8.22 11.26 -5.18
CA THR A 84 8.29 11.72 -6.57
C THR A 84 8.76 10.57 -7.44
N PHE A 85 7.91 10.15 -8.36
CA PHE A 85 8.21 9.10 -9.33
C PHE A 85 8.88 9.67 -10.57
N ASP A 86 9.72 8.89 -11.20
CA ASP A 86 10.42 9.27 -12.43
C ASP A 86 9.47 9.46 -13.62
N ASP A 87 8.27 8.88 -13.56
CA ASP A 87 7.21 9.06 -14.56
C ASP A 87 6.35 10.31 -14.35
N GLY A 88 6.69 11.14 -13.37
CA GLY A 88 6.07 12.44 -13.12
C GLY A 88 4.99 12.46 -12.04
N ALA A 89 4.52 11.31 -11.55
CA ALA A 89 3.60 11.29 -10.42
C ALA A 89 4.32 11.75 -9.14
N THR A 90 3.75 12.69 -8.41
CA THR A 90 4.38 13.26 -7.22
C THR A 90 3.38 13.62 -6.14
N SER A 91 3.79 13.44 -4.88
CA SER A 91 3.10 14.03 -3.73
C SER A 91 3.55 15.48 -3.52
N SER A 92 2.76 16.24 -2.78
CA SER A 92 3.24 17.49 -2.19
C SER A 92 4.36 17.22 -1.18
N ARG A 93 5.16 18.25 -0.88
CA ARG A 93 6.11 18.21 0.25
C ARG A 93 5.32 18.39 1.53
N ILE A 94 5.23 17.35 2.34
CA ILE A 94 4.49 17.35 3.59
C ILE A 94 5.32 16.73 4.71
N ALA A 95 5.01 17.12 5.95
CA ALA A 95 5.63 16.56 7.17
C ALA A 95 4.72 15.55 7.88
N SER A 96 3.48 15.42 7.44
CA SER A 96 2.51 14.48 8.01
C SER A 96 1.42 14.17 7.01
N GLY A 97 0.73 13.04 7.18
CA GLY A 97 -0.34 12.61 6.30
C GLY A 97 0.02 11.38 5.47
N SER A 98 -0.60 11.27 4.32
CA SER A 98 -0.37 10.14 3.42
C SER A 98 -0.51 10.55 1.95
N PHE A 99 0.11 9.75 1.09
CA PHE A 99 -0.02 9.79 -0.36
C PHE A 99 -0.32 8.39 -0.86
N SER A 100 -1.16 8.24 -1.86
CA SER A 100 -1.50 6.94 -2.43
C SER A 100 -1.43 6.98 -3.95
N ARG A 101 -1.00 5.86 -4.54
CA ARG A 101 -0.96 5.66 -5.98
C ARG A 101 -1.39 4.24 -6.33
N THR A 102 -2.24 4.11 -7.34
CA THR A 102 -2.63 2.82 -7.92
C THR A 102 -1.75 2.51 -9.13
N PHE A 103 -1.34 1.25 -9.25
CA PHE A 103 -0.46 0.75 -10.31
C PHE A 103 -1.24 -0.26 -11.16
N ASP A 104 -1.59 0.11 -12.37
CA ASP A 104 -2.37 -0.73 -13.29
C ASP A 104 -1.49 -1.61 -14.16
N ASP A 105 -0.28 -1.16 -14.49
CA ASP A 105 0.65 -1.84 -15.37
C ASP A 105 1.80 -2.51 -14.62
N ALA A 106 2.28 -3.64 -15.17
CA ALA A 106 3.48 -4.28 -14.67
C ALA A 106 4.72 -3.43 -14.99
N GLY A 107 5.69 -3.45 -14.09
CA GLY A 107 6.94 -2.71 -14.27
C GLY A 107 7.59 -2.34 -12.96
N THR A 108 8.71 -1.66 -13.05
CA THR A 108 9.40 -1.10 -11.88
C THR A 108 9.27 0.42 -11.92
N PHE A 109 8.77 0.97 -10.83
CA PHE A 109 8.49 2.39 -10.67
C PHE A 109 9.41 2.96 -9.58
N PRO A 110 10.57 3.51 -9.94
CA PRO A 110 11.45 4.17 -8.99
C PRO A 110 10.88 5.52 -8.56
N TYR A 111 11.18 5.88 -7.32
CA TYR A 111 10.78 7.17 -6.75
C TYR A 111 11.83 7.69 -5.77
N HIS A 112 11.83 8.97 -5.53
CA HIS A 112 12.75 9.66 -4.63
C HIS A 112 12.08 10.84 -3.91
N CYS A 113 12.78 11.40 -2.94
CA CYS A 113 12.35 12.62 -2.26
C CYS A 113 12.97 13.85 -2.93
N ASN A 114 12.16 14.82 -3.32
CA ASN A 114 12.66 16.06 -3.93
C ASN A 114 13.49 16.95 -2.99
N VAL A 115 13.44 16.68 -1.69
CA VAL A 115 14.24 17.42 -0.71
C VAL A 115 15.65 16.86 -0.61
N HIS A 116 15.79 15.52 -0.68
CA HIS A 116 17.04 14.80 -0.44
C HIS A 116 17.63 14.15 -1.70
N GLY A 117 16.94 14.26 -2.83
CA GLY A 117 17.37 13.63 -4.08
C GLY A 117 17.45 12.11 -3.95
N LEU A 118 18.40 11.52 -4.67
CA LEU A 118 18.59 10.06 -4.72
C LEU A 118 19.10 9.43 -3.43
N SER A 119 19.55 10.23 -2.46
CA SER A 119 19.94 9.71 -1.15
C SER A 119 18.74 9.19 -0.34
N MET A 120 17.53 9.62 -0.69
CA MET A 120 16.27 9.09 -0.17
C MET A 120 15.42 8.60 -1.33
N SER A 121 15.55 7.32 -1.67
CA SER A 121 14.90 6.70 -2.82
C SER A 121 14.29 5.35 -2.50
N GLY A 122 13.39 4.91 -3.36
CA GLY A 122 12.73 3.61 -3.27
C GLY A 122 12.19 3.15 -4.61
N SER A 123 11.55 1.98 -4.63
CA SER A 123 10.92 1.44 -5.83
C SER A 123 9.69 0.59 -5.53
N VAL A 124 8.75 0.60 -6.45
CA VAL A 124 7.62 -0.32 -6.49
C VAL A 124 7.77 -1.21 -7.71
N THR A 125 7.79 -2.51 -7.51
CA THR A 125 7.75 -3.51 -8.59
C THR A 125 6.33 -4.07 -8.69
N VAL A 126 5.75 -4.03 -9.88
CA VAL A 126 4.39 -4.48 -10.16
C VAL A 126 4.45 -5.69 -11.09
N GLN A 127 3.74 -6.77 -10.70
CA GLN A 127 3.71 -8.06 -11.42
C GLN A 127 2.30 -8.44 -11.87
#